data_25d68a1ae2f38c9a7e877c6daac389a2
#
_entry.id   25d68a1ae2f38c9a7e877c6daac389a2
#
_cell.length_a   1.000
_cell.length_b   1.000
_cell.length_c   1.000
_cell.angle_alpha   90.00
_cell.angle_beta   90.00
_cell.angle_gamma   90.00
#
_symmetry.space_group_name_H-M   'P 1'
#
loop_
_entity.id
_entity.type
_entity.pdbx_description
1 polymer ?
#
loop_
_entity_poly.entity_id
_entity_poly.type
_entity_poly.pdbx_seq_one_letter_code
_entity_poly.pdbx_strand_id
1 'polypeptide(L)'
;MKKAKKVMNDPKNVVPELLEGLVLAYHGQIRKLEGLNGLVKTSLPPGKVGLLIGGGSGHEPLFHGFIGDHMADGAPCGNIFAAPTPDLVLAVTEALNQGNGVLYLYNNYTGDVLNFDMAAELAAEEGIRVVTVLIHDDIASAPPEKKELRRGIAGDVLIIKIAGGVAAVSQDLDEIVRVTTKAVENTRSMGMALSAGSLPETGEPTFVLADDEIGIGMGVHGEQGVGNQKMMPADAIVEQMMVPILADLPFVSGDEVCLLINNMGATTMMELLIVNRKIRQMLSDKGIRVYDTVMGAFATTQEMAGFSISLMKLDDELKQYYDMPAASFGCKWMGSRGQG
;
A
#
# COMPACT_ATOMS: atom_id res chain seq x y z
N MET A 1 -6.69 10.54 -28.39
CA MET A 1 -7.06 10.94 -27.00
C MET A 1 -6.34 12.24 -26.63
N LYS A 2 -6.93 13.08 -25.78
CA LYS A 2 -6.29 14.34 -25.35
C LYS A 2 -5.27 13.98 -24.25
N LYS A 3 -4.01 14.44 -24.42
CA LYS A 3 -2.96 14.24 -23.42
C LYS A 3 -3.34 14.91 -22.10
N ALA A 4 -3.10 14.24 -20.99
CA ALA A 4 -3.32 14.81 -19.67
C ALA A 4 -2.33 15.98 -19.42
N LYS A 5 -2.80 16.99 -18.69
CA LYS A 5 -1.94 18.10 -18.22
C LYS A 5 -1.54 17.80 -16.78
N LYS A 6 -0.23 17.88 -16.51
CA LYS A 6 0.34 17.67 -15.17
C LYS A 6 1.14 18.89 -14.73
N VAL A 7 1.13 19.13 -13.42
CA VAL A 7 1.97 20.17 -12.80
C VAL A 7 3.35 19.56 -12.55
N MET A 8 4.26 19.72 -13.46
CA MET A 8 5.63 19.21 -13.40
C MET A 8 6.55 20.07 -14.27
N ASN A 9 7.86 19.94 -14.06
CA ASN A 9 8.88 20.54 -14.92
C ASN A 9 9.27 19.55 -16.04
N ASP A 10 10.51 19.04 -16.03
CA ASP A 10 10.94 18.01 -16.96
C ASP A 10 10.45 16.63 -16.49
N PRO A 11 9.72 15.85 -17.33
CA PRO A 11 9.27 14.50 -16.96
C PRO A 11 10.39 13.58 -16.46
N LYS A 12 11.63 13.75 -16.90
CA LYS A 12 12.78 12.96 -16.45
C LYS A 12 13.18 13.24 -14.99
N ASN A 13 12.80 14.40 -14.48
CA ASN A 13 13.12 14.83 -13.11
C ASN A 13 11.94 14.67 -12.13
N VAL A 14 10.82 14.07 -12.56
CA VAL A 14 9.61 13.98 -11.73
C VAL A 14 9.91 13.31 -10.39
N VAL A 15 10.59 12.16 -10.37
CA VAL A 15 10.87 11.44 -9.12
C VAL A 15 11.87 12.20 -8.24
N PRO A 16 13.04 12.66 -8.72
CA PRO A 16 13.93 13.50 -7.91
C PRO A 16 13.24 14.72 -7.29
N GLU A 17 12.47 15.50 -8.08
CA GLU A 17 11.77 16.70 -7.63
C GLU A 17 10.65 16.38 -6.62
N LEU A 18 9.91 15.27 -6.84
CA LEU A 18 8.92 14.75 -5.88
C LEU A 18 9.56 14.48 -4.52
N LEU A 19 10.68 13.74 -4.50
CA LEU A 19 11.36 13.37 -3.26
C LEU A 19 11.98 14.58 -2.54
N GLU A 20 12.50 15.57 -3.26
CA GLU A 20 12.96 16.83 -2.69
C GLU A 20 11.80 17.58 -2.02
N GLY A 21 10.66 17.69 -2.72
CA GLY A 21 9.45 18.29 -2.16
C GLY A 21 8.95 17.58 -0.90
N LEU A 22 9.00 16.25 -0.89
CA LEU A 22 8.59 15.44 0.26
C LEU A 22 9.54 15.64 1.46
N VAL A 23 10.85 15.62 1.25
CA VAL A 23 11.84 15.87 2.32
C VAL A 23 11.62 17.24 2.97
N LEU A 24 11.34 18.26 2.18
CA LEU A 24 11.01 19.60 2.68
C LEU A 24 9.73 19.59 3.54
N ALA A 25 8.70 18.83 3.12
CA ALA A 25 7.43 18.70 3.84
C ALA A 25 7.56 17.94 5.18
N TYR A 26 8.57 17.09 5.33
CA TYR A 26 8.85 16.34 6.57
C TYR A 26 9.65 17.12 7.64
N HIS A 27 10.09 18.34 7.34
CA HIS A 27 10.78 19.20 8.31
C HIS A 27 11.96 18.53 9.04
N GLY A 28 12.79 17.76 8.32
CA GLY A 28 14.00 17.12 8.84
C GLY A 28 13.78 15.74 9.50
N GLN A 29 12.58 15.18 9.48
CA GLN A 29 12.33 13.83 10.03
C GLN A 29 12.86 12.73 9.10
N ILE A 30 12.94 13.00 7.81
CA ILE A 30 13.52 12.10 6.80
C ILE A 30 14.62 12.82 6.02
N ARG A 31 15.49 12.04 5.42
CA ARG A 31 16.51 12.53 4.49
C ARG A 31 16.56 11.68 3.22
N LYS A 32 16.94 12.30 2.13
CA LYS A 32 17.27 11.61 0.88
C LYS A 32 18.72 11.12 0.96
N LEU A 33 19.00 9.93 0.43
CA LEU A 33 20.36 9.45 0.25
C LEU A 33 21.04 10.25 -0.87
N GLU A 34 22.30 10.59 -0.67
CA GLU A 34 23.05 11.43 -1.62
C GLU A 34 23.15 10.76 -2.99
N GLY A 35 22.75 11.48 -4.03
CA GLY A 35 22.77 10.98 -5.41
C GLY A 35 21.73 9.88 -5.74
N LEU A 36 20.92 9.43 -4.79
CA LEU A 36 20.00 8.31 -4.94
C LEU A 36 18.54 8.72 -4.69
N ASN A 37 17.59 7.99 -5.27
CA ASN A 37 16.17 8.16 -5.01
C ASN A 37 15.70 7.28 -3.82
N GLY A 38 16.48 7.25 -2.75
CA GLY A 38 16.18 6.55 -1.50
C GLY A 38 15.88 7.53 -0.38
N LEU A 39 14.85 7.26 0.39
CA LEU A 39 14.46 8.03 1.57
C LEU A 39 14.58 7.19 2.83
N VAL A 40 15.11 7.77 3.89
CA VAL A 40 15.25 7.12 5.19
C VAL A 40 14.94 8.11 6.31
N LYS A 41 14.51 7.61 7.47
CA LYS A 41 14.45 8.41 8.70
C LYS A 41 15.82 9.00 9.02
N THR A 42 15.86 10.22 9.54
CA THR A 42 17.11 10.88 9.94
C THR A 42 17.78 10.22 11.14
N SER A 43 17.01 9.53 11.97
CA SER A 43 17.50 8.84 13.16
C SER A 43 16.73 7.56 13.41
N LEU A 44 17.45 6.48 13.71
CA LEU A 44 16.91 5.20 14.17
C LEU A 44 17.60 4.80 15.47
N PRO A 45 16.87 4.24 16.45
CA PRO A 45 17.48 3.74 17.68
C PRO A 45 18.42 2.56 17.40
N PRO A 46 19.54 2.42 18.11
CA PRO A 46 20.40 1.24 18.02
C PRO A 46 19.60 -0.06 18.29
N GLY A 47 19.87 -1.10 17.54
CA GLY A 47 19.21 -2.39 17.65
C GLY A 47 17.77 -2.44 17.11
N LYS A 48 17.24 -1.34 16.54
CA LYS A 48 15.96 -1.39 15.86
C LYS A 48 16.04 -2.26 14.61
N VAL A 49 15.08 -3.13 14.40
CA VAL A 49 14.89 -3.80 13.10
C VAL A 49 14.39 -2.74 12.11
N GLY A 50 15.11 -2.57 11.01
CA GLY A 50 14.70 -1.64 9.94
C GLY A 50 13.44 -2.13 9.23
N LEU A 51 12.45 -1.27 9.04
CA LEU A 51 11.28 -1.56 8.19
C LEU A 51 11.43 -0.82 6.87
N LEU A 52 11.77 -1.55 5.83
CA LEU A 52 11.92 -1.05 4.46
C LEU A 52 10.67 -1.41 3.66
N ILE A 53 10.02 -0.39 3.11
CA ILE A 53 8.92 -0.51 2.15
C ILE A 53 9.37 0.10 0.83
N GLY A 54 8.82 -0.31 -0.31
CA GLY A 54 9.22 0.31 -1.57
C GLY A 54 8.55 -0.28 -2.79
N GLY A 55 8.82 0.36 -3.91
CA GLY A 55 8.26 0.05 -5.21
C GLY A 55 8.41 1.23 -6.17
N GLY A 56 7.64 1.24 -7.25
CA GLY A 56 7.57 2.34 -8.20
C GLY A 56 6.97 3.60 -7.58
N SER A 57 7.42 4.78 -8.04
CA SER A 57 6.74 6.05 -7.82
C SER A 57 5.51 6.15 -8.72
N GLY A 58 4.61 7.10 -8.45
CA GLY A 58 3.35 7.27 -9.18
C GLY A 58 2.13 6.83 -8.41
N HIS A 59 2.32 6.31 -7.19
CA HIS A 59 1.28 5.80 -6.29
C HIS A 59 1.10 6.65 -5.02
N GLU A 60 1.62 7.85 -5.00
CA GLU A 60 1.72 8.70 -3.82
C GLU A 60 0.39 8.82 -3.05
N PRO A 61 0.47 8.80 -1.69
CA PRO A 61 1.66 8.77 -0.82
C PRO A 61 2.37 7.40 -0.68
N LEU A 62 1.84 6.31 -1.25
CA LEU A 62 2.50 5.01 -1.23
C LEU A 62 3.79 5.09 -2.08
N PHE A 63 4.94 4.63 -1.66
CA PHE A 63 5.37 4.03 -0.40
C PHE A 63 6.01 5.10 0.51
N HIS A 64 6.77 6.01 -0.07
CA HIS A 64 7.65 6.97 0.60
C HIS A 64 6.91 7.96 1.52
N GLY A 65 5.64 8.24 1.28
CA GLY A 65 4.80 9.01 2.19
C GLY A 65 4.43 8.28 3.49
N PHE A 66 4.72 6.98 3.60
CA PHE A 66 4.49 6.18 4.81
C PHE A 66 5.74 5.98 5.68
N ILE A 67 6.85 6.66 5.38
CA ILE A 67 7.99 6.74 6.30
C ILE A 67 7.58 7.63 7.48
N GLY A 68 7.73 7.14 8.72
CA GLY A 68 7.32 7.93 9.88
C GLY A 68 7.24 7.14 11.18
N ASP A 69 6.74 7.77 12.23
CA ASP A 69 6.65 7.16 13.56
C ASP A 69 5.62 6.05 13.58
N HIS A 70 6.04 4.86 14.04
CA HIS A 70 5.27 3.62 14.03
C HIS A 70 4.71 3.23 12.65
N MET A 71 5.44 3.65 11.61
CA MET A 71 5.28 3.30 10.20
C MET A 71 6.62 2.80 9.66
N ALA A 72 6.88 2.91 8.36
CA ALA A 72 8.15 2.51 7.78
C ALA A 72 9.33 3.41 8.20
N ASP A 73 10.54 2.88 8.04
CA ASP A 73 11.78 3.59 8.35
C ASP A 73 12.49 4.12 7.10
N GLY A 74 12.25 3.51 5.95
CA GLY A 74 12.81 3.97 4.68
C GLY A 74 12.15 3.32 3.46
N ALA A 75 12.41 3.94 2.31
CA ALA A 75 11.89 3.48 1.03
C ALA A 75 12.88 3.77 -0.12
N PRO A 76 13.31 2.76 -0.88
CA PRO A 76 13.85 2.94 -2.22
C PRO A 76 12.69 3.30 -3.16
N CYS A 77 12.83 4.40 -3.90
CA CYS A 77 11.78 4.94 -4.76
C CYS A 77 12.16 4.71 -6.22
N GLY A 78 11.47 3.78 -6.87
CA GLY A 78 11.66 3.50 -8.29
C GLY A 78 11.15 4.62 -9.19
N ASN A 79 11.39 4.51 -10.47
CA ASN A 79 10.77 5.40 -11.46
C ASN A 79 9.24 5.21 -11.48
N ILE A 80 8.56 6.07 -12.24
CA ILE A 80 7.09 5.99 -12.34
C ILE A 80 6.68 4.59 -12.81
N PHE A 81 5.92 3.88 -11.97
CA PHE A 81 5.41 2.51 -12.18
C PHE A 81 6.49 1.45 -12.47
N ALA A 82 7.71 1.67 -11.99
CA ALA A 82 8.82 0.74 -12.18
C ALA A 82 9.56 0.48 -10.86
N ALA A 83 9.93 -0.78 -10.63
CA ALA A 83 10.65 -1.22 -9.44
C ALA A 83 11.98 -0.45 -9.25
N PRO A 84 12.39 -0.16 -8.00
CA PRO A 84 13.71 0.40 -7.72
C PRO A 84 14.81 -0.60 -8.09
N THR A 85 15.99 -0.10 -8.46
CA THR A 85 17.14 -0.96 -8.79
C THR A 85 17.69 -1.66 -7.54
N PRO A 86 18.32 -2.85 -7.68
CA PRO A 86 18.91 -3.57 -6.55
C PRO A 86 19.90 -2.72 -5.75
N ASP A 87 20.77 -1.95 -6.41
CA ASP A 87 21.73 -1.06 -5.75
C ASP A 87 21.05 0.00 -4.89
N LEU A 88 19.91 0.53 -5.36
CA LEU A 88 19.15 1.50 -4.59
C LEU A 88 18.48 0.86 -3.36
N VAL A 89 17.94 -0.35 -3.51
CA VAL A 89 17.37 -1.12 -2.39
C VAL A 89 18.46 -1.43 -1.36
N LEU A 90 19.63 -1.89 -1.80
CA LEU A 90 20.79 -2.16 -0.93
C LEU A 90 21.21 -0.91 -0.16
N ALA A 91 21.39 0.23 -0.83
CA ALA A 91 21.80 1.48 -0.17
C ALA A 91 20.81 1.94 0.92
N VAL A 92 19.50 1.75 0.70
CA VAL A 92 18.49 2.01 1.74
C VAL A 92 18.60 0.98 2.87
N THR A 93 18.84 -0.29 2.55
CA THR A 93 19.01 -1.37 3.55
C THR A 93 20.17 -1.10 4.49
N GLU A 94 21.33 -0.74 3.95
CA GLU A 94 22.52 -0.36 4.72
C GLU A 94 22.21 0.81 5.68
N ALA A 95 21.53 1.83 5.15
CA ALA A 95 21.15 3.01 5.95
C ALA A 95 20.15 2.70 7.07
N LEU A 96 19.34 1.65 6.94
CA LEU A 96 18.36 1.21 7.94
C LEU A 96 18.92 0.18 8.92
N ASN A 97 20.02 -0.49 8.61
CA ASN A 97 20.56 -1.55 9.44
C ASN A 97 21.13 -0.99 10.76
N GLN A 98 20.50 -1.37 11.87
CA GLN A 98 20.95 -1.03 13.23
C GLN A 98 21.45 -2.26 14.01
N GLY A 99 21.81 -3.35 13.28
CA GLY A 99 22.40 -4.58 13.83
C GLY A 99 21.42 -5.75 13.99
N ASN A 100 20.11 -5.53 14.02
CA ASN A 100 19.10 -6.59 14.17
C ASN A 100 18.41 -6.97 12.84
N GLY A 101 18.97 -6.51 11.71
CA GLY A 101 18.47 -6.81 10.38
C GLY A 101 17.36 -5.89 9.89
N VAL A 102 16.83 -6.21 8.70
CA VAL A 102 15.83 -5.39 7.99
C VAL A 102 14.69 -6.29 7.50
N LEU A 103 13.46 -5.87 7.75
CA LEU A 103 12.27 -6.43 7.11
C LEU A 103 12.02 -5.70 5.79
N TYR A 104 11.97 -6.43 4.69
CA TYR A 104 11.44 -5.95 3.41
C TYR A 104 9.94 -6.23 3.35
N LEU A 105 9.14 -5.19 3.13
CA LEU A 105 7.69 -5.27 3.02
C LEU A 105 7.24 -4.51 1.77
N TYR A 106 6.84 -5.22 0.73
CA TYR A 106 6.46 -4.62 -0.55
C TYR A 106 5.42 -5.46 -1.30
N ASN A 107 4.79 -4.86 -2.30
CA ASN A 107 3.76 -5.49 -3.10
C ASN A 107 4.33 -6.55 -4.04
N ASN A 108 3.67 -7.70 -4.16
CA ASN A 108 4.12 -8.83 -4.97
C ASN A 108 3.97 -8.55 -6.48
N TYR A 109 4.93 -7.80 -7.03
CA TYR A 109 5.10 -7.58 -8.47
C TYR A 109 6.44 -8.14 -8.91
N THR A 110 6.47 -8.76 -10.10
CA THR A 110 7.66 -9.49 -10.59
C THR A 110 8.93 -8.64 -10.59
N GLY A 111 8.85 -7.38 -11.02
CA GLY A 111 10.01 -6.48 -11.05
C GLY A 111 10.56 -6.15 -9.67
N ASP A 112 9.65 -5.91 -8.71
CA ASP A 112 10.03 -5.68 -7.32
C ASP A 112 10.64 -6.93 -6.71
N VAL A 113 10.01 -8.10 -6.85
CA VAL A 113 10.51 -9.36 -6.32
C VAL A 113 11.94 -9.63 -6.81
N LEU A 114 12.20 -9.54 -8.12
CA LEU A 114 13.53 -9.77 -8.67
C LEU A 114 14.58 -8.80 -8.13
N ASN A 115 14.26 -7.52 -8.04
CA ASN A 115 15.21 -6.50 -7.62
C ASN A 115 15.46 -6.52 -6.10
N PHE A 116 14.42 -6.75 -5.30
CA PHE A 116 14.55 -6.87 -3.84
C PHE A 116 15.25 -8.16 -3.42
N ASP A 117 15.00 -9.29 -4.10
CA ASP A 117 15.70 -10.56 -3.84
C ASP A 117 17.20 -10.40 -4.13
N MET A 118 17.57 -9.79 -5.26
CA MET A 118 18.97 -9.49 -5.58
C MET A 118 19.62 -8.58 -4.52
N ALA A 119 18.92 -7.55 -4.07
CA ALA A 119 19.41 -6.67 -3.01
C ALA A 119 19.55 -7.41 -1.66
N ALA A 120 18.67 -8.35 -1.35
CA ALA A 120 18.76 -9.17 -0.14
C ALA A 120 20.00 -10.11 -0.18
N GLU A 121 20.31 -10.68 -1.36
CA GLU A 121 21.54 -11.48 -1.56
C GLU A 121 22.80 -10.62 -1.33
N LEU A 122 22.85 -9.42 -1.92
CA LEU A 122 23.96 -8.47 -1.73
C LEU A 122 24.10 -8.05 -0.25
N ALA A 123 22.98 -7.75 0.42
CA ALA A 123 22.97 -7.41 1.85
C ALA A 123 23.50 -8.56 2.72
N ALA A 124 23.19 -9.81 2.36
CA ALA A 124 23.71 -10.99 3.06
C ALA A 124 25.23 -11.13 2.93
N GLU A 125 25.83 -10.78 1.77
CA GLU A 125 27.29 -10.74 1.58
C GLU A 125 27.95 -9.70 2.51
N GLU A 126 27.23 -8.64 2.87
CA GLU A 126 27.67 -7.61 3.83
C GLU A 126 27.32 -7.95 5.29
N GLY A 127 26.77 -9.14 5.55
CA GLY A 127 26.41 -9.60 6.89
C GLY A 127 25.11 -8.96 7.43
N ILE A 128 24.29 -8.36 6.59
CA ILE A 128 22.99 -7.80 6.96
C ILE A 128 21.90 -8.86 6.77
N ARG A 129 21.24 -9.25 7.86
CA ARG A 129 20.10 -10.16 7.78
C ARG A 129 18.86 -9.44 7.22
N VAL A 130 18.34 -9.95 6.13
CA VAL A 130 17.08 -9.47 5.50
C VAL A 130 16.06 -10.60 5.52
N VAL A 131 14.80 -10.26 5.80
CA VAL A 131 13.66 -11.15 5.60
C VAL A 131 12.60 -10.40 4.81
N THR A 132 12.02 -11.05 3.80
CA THR A 132 10.97 -10.48 2.96
C THR A 132 9.59 -10.98 3.38
N VAL A 133 8.63 -10.06 3.46
CA VAL A 133 7.20 -10.35 3.52
C VAL A 133 6.54 -9.69 2.31
N LEU A 134 5.98 -10.51 1.42
CA LEU A 134 5.26 -10.04 0.23
C LEU A 134 3.81 -9.73 0.57
N ILE A 135 3.32 -8.60 0.08
CA ILE A 135 1.91 -8.22 0.17
C ILE A 135 1.18 -8.75 -1.06
N HIS A 136 0.11 -9.51 -0.85
CA HIS A 136 -0.65 -10.21 -1.89
C HIS A 136 -2.16 -10.19 -1.63
N ASP A 137 -2.68 -9.04 -1.28
CA ASP A 137 -4.07 -8.83 -0.84
C ASP A 137 -5.10 -8.78 -1.98
N ASP A 138 -4.69 -8.58 -3.26
CA ASP A 138 -5.58 -8.45 -4.42
C ASP A 138 -6.18 -9.79 -4.85
N ILE A 139 -7.41 -10.05 -4.42
CA ILE A 139 -8.13 -11.30 -4.75
C ILE A 139 -8.53 -11.44 -6.23
N ALA A 140 -8.53 -10.34 -6.99
CA ALA A 140 -8.89 -10.35 -8.40
C ALA A 140 -7.77 -10.87 -9.31
N SER A 141 -6.53 -10.93 -8.80
CA SER A 141 -5.34 -11.24 -9.61
C SER A 141 -4.99 -12.73 -9.69
N ALA A 142 -5.40 -13.54 -8.69
CA ALA A 142 -5.28 -15.00 -8.74
C ALA A 142 -6.29 -15.67 -7.78
N PRO A 143 -6.68 -16.95 -8.04
CA PRO A 143 -7.64 -17.66 -7.21
C PRO A 143 -7.06 -18.02 -5.83
N PRO A 144 -7.91 -18.39 -4.86
CA PRO A 144 -7.48 -18.71 -3.49
C PRO A 144 -6.41 -19.80 -3.38
N GLU A 145 -6.42 -20.78 -4.27
CA GLU A 145 -5.46 -21.90 -4.32
C GLU A 145 -4.06 -21.47 -4.76
N LYS A 146 -3.93 -20.24 -5.28
CA LYS A 146 -2.69 -19.63 -5.77
C LYS A 146 -2.53 -18.21 -5.20
N LYS A 147 -2.91 -18.01 -3.94
CA LYS A 147 -2.88 -16.69 -3.30
C LYS A 147 -1.48 -16.07 -3.27
N GLU A 148 -0.43 -16.90 -3.23
CA GLU A 148 0.97 -16.47 -3.29
C GLU A 148 1.36 -15.79 -4.62
N LEU A 149 0.54 -15.96 -5.67
CA LEU A 149 0.74 -15.30 -6.96
C LEU A 149 -0.05 -13.99 -7.08
N ARG A 150 -0.84 -13.64 -6.06
CA ARG A 150 -1.63 -12.40 -6.07
C ARG A 150 -0.73 -11.18 -5.99
N ARG A 151 -1.18 -10.11 -6.62
CA ARG A 151 -0.58 -8.77 -6.48
C ARG A 151 -0.90 -8.18 -5.11
N GLY A 152 -0.07 -7.22 -4.66
CA GLY A 152 -0.41 -6.30 -3.59
C GLY A 152 -1.08 -5.04 -4.15
N ILE A 153 -2.07 -4.52 -3.43
CA ILE A 153 -2.71 -3.24 -3.71
C ILE A 153 -2.91 -2.46 -2.40
N ALA A 154 -3.92 -1.60 -2.28
CA ALA A 154 -4.06 -0.66 -1.15
C ALA A 154 -4.24 -1.28 0.25
N GLY A 155 -4.46 -2.59 0.38
CA GLY A 155 -4.42 -3.27 1.68
C GLY A 155 -3.06 -3.17 2.37
N ASP A 156 -2.00 -2.89 1.61
CA ASP A 156 -0.66 -2.60 2.10
C ASP A 156 -0.62 -1.49 3.15
N VAL A 157 -1.47 -0.47 3.05
CA VAL A 157 -1.57 0.63 4.02
C VAL A 157 -1.87 0.13 5.43
N LEU A 158 -2.81 -0.81 5.57
CA LEU A 158 -3.15 -1.43 6.85
C LEU A 158 -2.03 -2.36 7.33
N ILE A 159 -1.40 -3.09 6.40
CA ILE A 159 -0.30 -4.00 6.70
C ILE A 159 0.95 -3.23 7.16
N ILE A 160 1.31 -2.14 6.48
CA ILE A 160 2.40 -1.24 6.88
C ILE A 160 2.14 -0.66 8.28
N LYS A 161 0.89 -0.29 8.59
CA LYS A 161 0.51 0.19 9.93
C LYS A 161 0.77 -0.86 11.02
N ILE A 162 0.41 -2.13 10.78
CA ILE A 162 0.69 -3.23 11.72
C ILE A 162 2.20 -3.47 11.84
N ALA A 163 2.91 -3.58 10.70
CA ALA A 163 4.36 -3.79 10.67
C ALA A 163 5.12 -2.68 11.41
N GLY A 164 4.75 -1.43 11.18
CA GLY A 164 5.32 -0.27 11.88
C GLY A 164 5.04 -0.30 13.39
N GLY A 165 3.83 -0.72 13.78
CA GLY A 165 3.45 -0.89 15.19
C GLY A 165 4.30 -1.95 15.91
N VAL A 166 4.43 -3.14 15.34
CA VAL A 166 5.25 -4.20 15.96
C VAL A 166 6.75 -3.84 15.94
N ALA A 167 7.27 -3.25 14.85
CA ALA A 167 8.67 -2.83 14.74
C ALA A 167 9.04 -1.66 15.66
N ALA A 168 8.05 -0.95 16.21
CA ALA A 168 8.27 0.11 17.19
C ALA A 168 8.55 -0.43 18.61
N VAL A 169 8.10 -1.65 18.92
CA VAL A 169 8.18 -2.24 20.27
C VAL A 169 8.97 -3.53 20.33
N SER A 170 9.27 -4.16 19.19
CA SER A 170 10.09 -5.37 19.10
C SER A 170 11.43 -5.08 18.42
N GLN A 171 12.48 -5.74 18.91
CA GLN A 171 13.80 -5.80 18.26
C GLN A 171 14.09 -7.19 17.67
N ASP A 172 13.11 -8.07 17.70
CA ASP A 172 13.18 -9.43 17.14
C ASP A 172 12.58 -9.44 15.73
N LEU A 173 13.44 -9.62 14.73
CA LEU A 173 13.04 -9.66 13.32
C LEU A 173 12.03 -10.79 13.05
N ASP A 174 12.21 -11.96 13.66
CA ASP A 174 11.31 -13.10 13.43
C ASP A 174 9.91 -12.83 13.97
N GLU A 175 9.79 -12.15 15.12
CA GLU A 175 8.50 -11.75 15.68
C GLU A 175 7.82 -10.68 14.82
N ILE A 176 8.58 -9.70 14.31
CA ILE A 176 8.03 -8.66 13.40
C ILE A 176 7.54 -9.31 12.10
N VAL A 177 8.31 -10.25 11.54
CA VAL A 177 7.92 -11.03 10.35
C VAL A 177 6.64 -11.81 10.61
N ARG A 178 6.55 -12.52 11.74
CA ARG A 178 5.37 -13.32 12.12
C ARG A 178 4.10 -12.48 12.17
N VAL A 179 4.14 -11.35 12.88
CA VAL A 179 2.97 -10.46 13.02
C VAL A 179 2.61 -9.81 11.68
N THR A 180 3.61 -9.38 10.91
CA THR A 180 3.39 -8.78 9.58
C THR A 180 2.77 -9.79 8.62
N THR A 181 3.27 -11.02 8.59
CA THR A 181 2.70 -12.11 7.79
C THR A 181 1.25 -12.39 8.19
N LYS A 182 0.95 -12.40 9.50
CA LYS A 182 -0.42 -12.53 9.98
C LYS A 182 -1.33 -11.41 9.47
N ALA A 183 -0.84 -10.16 9.42
CA ALA A 183 -1.59 -9.04 8.85
C ALA A 183 -1.88 -9.25 7.36
N VAL A 184 -0.89 -9.70 6.57
CA VAL A 184 -1.06 -10.04 5.15
C VAL A 184 -2.13 -11.13 4.97
N GLU A 185 -2.03 -12.22 5.72
CA GLU A 185 -2.97 -13.34 5.64
C GLU A 185 -4.41 -12.98 6.02
N ASN A 186 -4.60 -11.93 6.81
CA ASN A 186 -5.91 -11.44 7.25
C ASN A 186 -6.44 -10.26 6.43
N THR A 187 -5.76 -9.87 5.34
CA THR A 187 -6.17 -8.76 4.48
C THR A 187 -6.63 -9.25 3.12
N ARG A 188 -7.77 -8.73 2.64
CA ARG A 188 -8.30 -8.98 1.29
C ARG A 188 -8.74 -7.68 0.67
N SER A 189 -8.37 -7.50 -0.61
CA SER A 189 -8.66 -6.27 -1.35
C SER A 189 -9.15 -6.56 -2.76
N MET A 190 -9.91 -5.62 -3.30
CA MET A 190 -10.27 -5.59 -4.72
C MET A 190 -10.37 -4.15 -5.17
N GLY A 191 -9.84 -3.84 -6.35
CA GLY A 191 -9.91 -2.54 -7.00
C GLY A 191 -10.94 -2.47 -8.12
N MET A 192 -11.37 -1.26 -8.47
CA MET A 192 -12.14 -0.97 -9.68
C MET A 192 -11.75 0.38 -10.26
N ALA A 193 -11.87 0.53 -11.59
CA ALA A 193 -11.53 1.77 -12.29
C ALA A 193 -12.70 2.29 -13.12
N LEU A 194 -12.85 3.61 -13.13
CA LEU A 194 -13.78 4.37 -13.97
C LEU A 194 -13.05 4.99 -15.18
N SER A 195 -11.78 5.38 -15.00
CA SER A 195 -10.92 5.89 -16.06
C SER A 195 -9.45 5.66 -15.72
N ALA A 196 -8.60 5.65 -16.74
CA ALA A 196 -7.17 5.49 -16.57
C ALA A 196 -6.50 6.70 -15.91
N GLY A 197 -5.40 6.47 -15.20
CA GLY A 197 -4.37 7.46 -14.96
C GLY A 197 -3.50 7.67 -16.21
N SER A 198 -2.59 8.65 -16.17
CA SER A 198 -1.71 8.93 -17.30
C SER A 198 -0.24 8.94 -16.90
N LEU A 199 0.62 8.50 -17.82
CA LEU A 199 2.06 8.53 -17.64
C LEU A 199 2.56 9.98 -17.68
N PRO A 200 3.32 10.46 -16.69
CA PRO A 200 3.86 11.82 -16.69
C PRO A 200 4.71 12.13 -17.92
N GLU A 201 5.48 11.15 -18.40
CA GLU A 201 6.42 11.32 -19.50
C GLU A 201 5.72 11.56 -20.85
N THR A 202 4.64 10.84 -21.14
CA THR A 202 3.95 10.88 -22.42
C THR A 202 2.61 11.62 -22.37
N GLY A 203 1.99 11.70 -21.19
CA GLY A 203 0.62 12.15 -20.97
C GLY A 203 -0.43 11.16 -21.51
N GLU A 204 -0.01 9.95 -21.90
CA GLU A 204 -0.89 8.91 -22.42
C GLU A 204 -1.54 8.11 -21.29
N PRO A 205 -2.79 7.66 -21.47
CA PRO A 205 -3.47 6.84 -20.46
C PRO A 205 -2.82 5.46 -20.35
N THR A 206 -2.82 4.88 -19.14
CA THR A 206 -2.26 3.56 -18.86
C THR A 206 -3.10 2.42 -19.44
N PHE A 207 -4.40 2.64 -19.64
CA PHE A 207 -5.34 1.71 -20.29
C PHE A 207 -6.50 2.48 -20.93
N VAL A 208 -7.42 1.79 -21.57
CA VAL A 208 -8.59 2.38 -22.24
C VAL A 208 -9.86 1.65 -21.81
N LEU A 209 -10.88 2.43 -21.41
CA LEU A 209 -12.26 1.97 -21.24
C LEU A 209 -13.15 2.75 -22.21
N ALA A 210 -14.24 2.15 -22.65
CA ALA A 210 -15.28 2.87 -23.37
C ALA A 210 -16.03 3.81 -22.41
N ASP A 211 -16.72 4.84 -22.94
CA ASP A 211 -17.37 5.88 -22.14
C ASP A 211 -18.41 5.35 -21.14
N ASP A 212 -18.97 4.17 -21.40
CA ASP A 212 -19.96 3.51 -20.56
C ASP A 212 -19.43 2.23 -19.88
N GLU A 213 -18.11 2.07 -19.79
CA GLU A 213 -17.46 0.90 -19.20
C GLU A 213 -16.70 1.24 -17.92
N ILE A 214 -16.62 0.24 -17.04
CA ILE A 214 -15.80 0.20 -15.85
C ILE A 214 -14.94 -1.05 -15.84
N GLY A 215 -13.76 -0.99 -15.22
CA GLY A 215 -12.88 -2.14 -15.01
C GLY A 215 -13.02 -2.68 -13.59
N ILE A 216 -13.43 -3.93 -13.42
CA ILE A 216 -13.53 -4.59 -12.11
C ILE A 216 -12.28 -5.45 -11.85
N GLY A 217 -11.71 -5.38 -10.65
CA GLY A 217 -10.50 -6.08 -10.27
C GLY A 217 -9.22 -5.46 -10.86
N MET A 218 -9.25 -4.16 -11.20
CA MET A 218 -8.09 -3.46 -11.75
C MET A 218 -6.98 -3.33 -10.71
N GLY A 219 -5.75 -3.62 -11.14
CA GLY A 219 -4.53 -3.39 -10.36
C GLY A 219 -4.09 -1.93 -10.34
N VAL A 220 -3.05 -1.64 -9.56
CA VAL A 220 -2.56 -0.27 -9.36
C VAL A 220 -1.89 0.37 -10.58
N HIS A 221 -1.49 -0.41 -11.58
CA HIS A 221 -0.98 0.12 -12.86
C HIS A 221 -2.02 0.05 -13.99
N GLY A 222 -3.26 -0.35 -13.67
CA GLY A 222 -4.30 -0.60 -14.66
C GLY A 222 -4.27 -2.02 -15.26
N GLU A 223 -3.59 -2.97 -14.58
CA GLU A 223 -3.59 -4.37 -14.99
C GLU A 223 -5.00 -4.94 -14.88
N GLN A 224 -5.41 -5.64 -15.92
CA GLN A 224 -6.73 -6.25 -16.00
C GLN A 224 -6.92 -7.31 -14.89
N GLY A 225 -8.09 -7.27 -14.25
CA GLY A 225 -8.52 -8.26 -13.28
C GLY A 225 -9.67 -9.12 -13.80
N VAL A 226 -10.88 -8.95 -13.23
CA VAL A 226 -12.07 -9.72 -13.62
C VAL A 226 -12.55 -9.37 -15.02
N GLY A 227 -12.41 -8.11 -15.46
CA GLY A 227 -12.75 -7.65 -16.80
C GLY A 227 -13.56 -6.34 -16.82
N ASN A 228 -13.83 -5.87 -18.05
CA ASN A 228 -14.63 -4.67 -18.27
C ASN A 228 -16.12 -5.00 -18.23
N GLN A 229 -16.89 -4.11 -17.65
CA GLN A 229 -18.35 -4.22 -17.55
C GLN A 229 -19.00 -2.85 -17.85
N LYS A 230 -20.29 -2.87 -18.17
CA LYS A 230 -21.03 -1.62 -18.34
C LYS A 230 -21.18 -0.91 -17.00
N MET A 231 -21.18 0.42 -17.03
CA MET A 231 -21.43 1.24 -15.84
C MET A 231 -22.75 0.85 -15.17
N MET A 232 -22.72 0.75 -13.85
CA MET A 232 -23.86 0.36 -13.03
C MET A 232 -23.97 1.25 -11.78
N PRO A 233 -25.10 1.20 -11.05
CA PRO A 233 -25.24 1.93 -9.78
C PRO A 233 -24.18 1.55 -8.76
N ALA A 234 -23.79 2.49 -7.91
CA ALA A 234 -22.76 2.30 -6.90
C ALA A 234 -22.97 1.06 -6.00
N ASP A 235 -24.23 0.80 -5.60
CA ASP A 235 -24.56 -0.35 -4.76
C ASP A 235 -24.26 -1.67 -5.47
N ALA A 236 -24.51 -1.77 -6.78
CA ALA A 236 -24.20 -2.96 -7.57
C ALA A 236 -22.68 -3.16 -7.76
N ILE A 237 -21.94 -2.05 -7.95
CA ILE A 237 -20.46 -2.11 -7.99
C ILE A 237 -19.92 -2.65 -6.67
N VAL A 238 -20.37 -2.10 -5.55
CA VAL A 238 -19.93 -2.54 -4.20
C VAL A 238 -20.28 -4.01 -3.96
N GLU A 239 -21.47 -4.47 -4.37
CA GLU A 239 -21.86 -5.88 -4.25
C GLU A 239 -20.90 -6.80 -5.04
N GLN A 240 -20.56 -6.44 -6.28
CA GLN A 240 -19.62 -7.21 -7.09
C GLN A 240 -18.23 -7.30 -6.48
N MET A 241 -17.78 -6.28 -5.75
CA MET A 241 -16.48 -6.28 -5.09
C MET A 241 -16.54 -7.00 -3.72
N MET A 242 -17.55 -6.72 -2.91
CA MET A 242 -17.64 -7.23 -1.54
C MET A 242 -17.98 -8.73 -1.47
N VAL A 243 -18.79 -9.24 -2.39
CA VAL A 243 -19.16 -10.67 -2.38
C VAL A 243 -17.92 -11.56 -2.48
N PRO A 244 -17.02 -11.40 -3.46
CA PRO A 244 -15.79 -12.19 -3.52
C PRO A 244 -14.82 -11.90 -2.38
N ILE A 245 -14.69 -10.65 -1.90
CA ILE A 245 -13.84 -10.32 -0.74
C ILE A 245 -14.29 -11.13 0.48
N LEU A 246 -15.59 -11.14 0.78
CA LEU A 246 -16.16 -11.85 1.93
C LEU A 246 -16.12 -13.37 1.80
N ALA A 247 -16.02 -13.89 0.57
CA ALA A 247 -15.91 -15.32 0.32
C ALA A 247 -14.49 -15.86 0.37
N ASP A 248 -13.50 -15.03 0.01
CA ASP A 248 -12.10 -15.45 -0.10
C ASP A 248 -11.43 -15.71 1.26
N LEU A 249 -11.64 -14.84 2.22
CA LEU A 249 -11.32 -15.07 3.63
C LEU A 249 -12.64 -15.33 4.35
N PRO A 250 -12.77 -16.43 5.12
CA PRO A 250 -14.04 -16.73 5.78
C PRO A 250 -14.32 -15.72 6.91
N PHE A 251 -14.97 -14.62 6.54
CA PHE A 251 -15.52 -13.66 7.49
C PHE A 251 -16.84 -14.20 8.02
N VAL A 252 -16.97 -14.27 9.35
CA VAL A 252 -18.16 -14.79 10.02
C VAL A 252 -18.79 -13.75 10.95
N SER A 253 -20.04 -13.99 11.35
CA SER A 253 -20.71 -13.16 12.34
C SER A 253 -19.92 -13.07 13.63
N GLY A 254 -19.72 -11.87 14.15
CA GLY A 254 -18.90 -11.58 15.33
C GLY A 254 -17.47 -11.15 15.01
N ASP A 255 -16.98 -11.35 13.80
CA ASP A 255 -15.67 -10.84 13.38
C ASP A 255 -15.62 -9.31 13.45
N GLU A 256 -14.43 -8.79 13.69
CA GLU A 256 -14.13 -7.35 13.61
C GLU A 256 -13.15 -7.08 12.48
N VAL A 257 -13.40 -6.01 11.74
CA VAL A 257 -12.57 -5.65 10.59
C VAL A 257 -12.17 -4.18 10.59
N CYS A 258 -10.95 -3.87 10.13
CA CYS A 258 -10.65 -2.56 9.57
C CYS A 258 -11.11 -2.51 8.12
N LEU A 259 -11.85 -1.46 7.78
CA LEU A 259 -12.28 -1.14 6.43
C LEU A 259 -11.41 -0.02 5.87
N LEU A 260 -10.71 -0.28 4.78
CA LEU A 260 -10.06 0.77 3.99
C LEU A 260 -10.81 0.96 2.67
N ILE A 261 -11.21 2.21 2.39
CA ILE A 261 -11.74 2.62 1.09
C ILE A 261 -10.73 3.59 0.49
N ASN A 262 -9.94 3.09 -0.43
CA ASN A 262 -8.85 3.84 -1.04
C ASN A 262 -9.29 4.48 -2.36
N ASN A 263 -9.09 5.79 -2.49
CA ASN A 263 -9.22 6.54 -3.72
C ASN A 263 -7.97 6.32 -4.58
N MET A 264 -8.15 5.88 -5.81
CA MET A 264 -7.03 5.65 -6.75
C MET A 264 -6.48 6.94 -7.40
N GLY A 265 -7.05 8.12 -7.06
CA GLY A 265 -6.53 9.42 -7.47
C GLY A 265 -7.60 10.48 -7.73
N ALA A 266 -8.63 10.19 -8.54
CA ALA A 266 -9.62 11.17 -8.97
C ALA A 266 -11.06 10.94 -8.48
N THR A 267 -11.32 9.89 -7.72
CA THR A 267 -12.65 9.63 -7.15
C THR A 267 -12.92 10.57 -5.97
N THR A 268 -14.06 11.21 -5.98
CA THR A 268 -14.39 12.23 -4.98
C THR A 268 -14.75 11.61 -3.62
N MET A 269 -14.56 12.37 -2.54
CA MET A 269 -15.00 11.95 -1.20
C MET A 269 -16.52 11.69 -1.14
N MET A 270 -17.32 12.40 -1.92
CA MET A 270 -18.77 12.16 -2.03
C MET A 270 -19.05 10.74 -2.53
N GLU A 271 -18.35 10.28 -3.57
CA GLU A 271 -18.51 8.94 -4.13
C GLU A 271 -18.04 7.86 -3.14
N LEU A 272 -16.89 8.07 -2.48
CA LEU A 272 -16.38 7.15 -1.46
C LEU A 272 -17.35 7.00 -0.28
N LEU A 273 -18.03 8.06 0.14
CA LEU A 273 -19.04 8.02 1.20
C LEU A 273 -20.31 7.24 0.77
N ILE A 274 -20.70 7.33 -0.49
CA ILE A 274 -21.80 6.52 -1.06
C ILE A 274 -21.40 5.04 -1.04
N VAL A 275 -20.18 4.71 -1.46
CA VAL A 275 -19.62 3.37 -1.41
C VAL A 275 -19.58 2.83 0.03
N ASN A 276 -19.06 3.62 0.98
CA ASN A 276 -19.01 3.25 2.40
C ASN A 276 -20.38 2.88 2.96
N ARG A 277 -21.43 3.63 2.64
CA ARG A 277 -22.81 3.34 3.07
C ARG A 277 -23.23 1.90 2.73
N LYS A 278 -22.99 1.46 1.50
CA LYS A 278 -23.36 0.11 1.05
C LYS A 278 -22.47 -0.95 1.68
N ILE A 279 -21.17 -0.73 1.79
CA ILE A 279 -20.23 -1.67 2.45
C ILE A 279 -20.67 -1.89 3.90
N ARG A 280 -20.95 -0.81 4.65
CA ARG A 280 -21.39 -0.86 6.05
C ARG A 280 -22.68 -1.65 6.23
N GLN A 281 -23.64 -1.47 5.31
CA GLN A 281 -24.87 -2.25 5.30
C GLN A 281 -24.57 -3.76 5.12
N MET A 282 -23.76 -4.13 4.11
CA MET A 282 -23.45 -5.53 3.82
C MET A 282 -22.71 -6.22 4.99
N LEU A 283 -21.78 -5.51 5.65
CA LEU A 283 -21.08 -6.04 6.82
C LEU A 283 -22.03 -6.21 8.01
N SER A 284 -22.91 -5.23 8.27
CA SER A 284 -23.93 -5.30 9.31
C SER A 284 -24.90 -6.46 9.11
N ASP A 285 -25.37 -6.68 7.87
CA ASP A 285 -26.29 -7.78 7.53
C ASP A 285 -25.67 -9.15 7.77
N LYS A 286 -24.34 -9.24 7.74
CA LYS A 286 -23.58 -10.46 8.07
C LYS A 286 -23.15 -10.53 9.53
N GLY A 287 -23.48 -9.55 10.35
CA GLY A 287 -23.06 -9.49 11.76
C GLY A 287 -21.57 -9.25 11.95
N ILE A 288 -20.88 -8.68 10.96
CA ILE A 288 -19.46 -8.32 11.02
C ILE A 288 -19.35 -6.88 11.52
N ARG A 289 -18.55 -6.66 12.56
CA ARG A 289 -18.35 -5.34 13.15
C ARG A 289 -17.21 -4.60 12.46
N VAL A 290 -17.43 -3.35 12.09
CA VAL A 290 -16.35 -2.49 11.61
C VAL A 290 -15.72 -1.78 12.80
N TYR A 291 -14.48 -2.17 13.10
CA TYR A 291 -13.68 -1.60 14.19
C TYR A 291 -13.24 -0.18 13.86
N ASP A 292 -12.71 0.03 12.65
CA ASP A 292 -12.36 1.36 12.15
C ASP A 292 -12.60 1.45 10.64
N THR A 293 -12.77 2.68 10.15
CA THR A 293 -12.90 2.99 8.71
C THR A 293 -11.88 4.04 8.31
N VAL A 294 -10.96 3.64 7.44
CA VAL A 294 -9.96 4.51 6.84
C VAL A 294 -10.39 4.85 5.42
N MET A 295 -10.43 6.13 5.07
CA MET A 295 -10.92 6.57 3.75
C MET A 295 -10.07 7.74 3.25
N GLY A 296 -9.57 7.63 2.03
CA GLY A 296 -8.75 8.68 1.43
C GLY A 296 -7.95 8.17 0.23
N ALA A 297 -7.03 8.99 -0.27
CA ALA A 297 -6.08 8.63 -1.30
C ALA A 297 -4.76 8.19 -0.63
N PHE A 298 -4.47 6.91 -0.63
CA PHE A 298 -3.30 6.32 0.03
C PHE A 298 -2.41 5.55 -0.94
N ALA A 299 -3.01 4.76 -1.83
CA ALA A 299 -2.35 4.06 -2.92
C ALA A 299 -3.02 4.49 -4.21
N THR A 300 -2.40 5.41 -4.93
CA THR A 300 -2.98 6.02 -6.13
C THR A 300 -2.34 5.48 -7.41
N THR A 301 -2.92 5.83 -8.53
CA THR A 301 -2.34 5.63 -9.88
C THR A 301 -2.47 6.94 -10.64
N GLN A 302 -1.68 7.93 -10.22
CA GLN A 302 -1.80 9.29 -10.72
C GLN A 302 -3.25 9.82 -10.56
N GLU A 303 -3.88 10.29 -11.63
CA GLU A 303 -5.27 10.75 -11.65
C GLU A 303 -6.28 9.67 -12.05
N MET A 304 -6.01 8.40 -11.86
CA MET A 304 -6.95 7.32 -12.14
C MET A 304 -8.24 7.49 -11.33
N ALA A 305 -9.38 7.54 -12.00
CA ALA A 305 -10.66 7.50 -11.30
C ALA A 305 -11.03 6.05 -11.00
N GLY A 306 -11.33 5.78 -9.75
CA GLY A 306 -11.62 4.45 -9.24
C GLY A 306 -11.37 4.40 -7.73
N PHE A 307 -11.66 3.26 -7.16
CA PHE A 307 -11.40 3.00 -5.74
C PHE A 307 -11.08 1.52 -5.50
N SER A 308 -10.49 1.22 -4.36
CA SER A 308 -10.37 -0.14 -3.87
C SER A 308 -10.99 -0.28 -2.48
N ILE A 309 -11.46 -1.48 -2.18
CA ILE A 309 -11.96 -1.87 -0.87
C ILE A 309 -10.97 -2.89 -0.30
N SER A 310 -10.51 -2.65 0.92
CA SER A 310 -9.71 -3.61 1.67
C SER A 310 -10.36 -3.89 3.01
N LEU A 311 -10.44 -5.17 3.38
CA LEU A 311 -10.85 -5.62 4.70
C LEU A 311 -9.68 -6.34 5.35
N MET A 312 -9.27 -5.88 6.55
CA MET A 312 -8.36 -6.60 7.42
C MET A 312 -9.15 -7.15 8.60
N LYS A 313 -9.20 -8.47 8.73
CA LYS A 313 -9.78 -9.14 9.92
C LYS A 313 -8.86 -8.92 11.09
N LEU A 314 -9.41 -8.44 12.21
CA LEU A 314 -8.68 -8.13 13.43
C LEU A 314 -8.94 -9.16 14.51
N ASP A 315 -7.88 -9.60 15.16
CA ASP A 315 -7.91 -10.20 16.49
C ASP A 315 -7.26 -9.27 17.51
N ASP A 316 -7.16 -9.68 18.76
CA ASP A 316 -6.63 -8.84 19.83
C ASP A 316 -5.16 -8.45 19.61
N GLU A 317 -4.35 -9.34 18.99
CA GLU A 317 -2.95 -9.05 18.68
C GLU A 317 -2.82 -7.98 17.59
N LEU A 318 -3.55 -8.10 16.47
CA LEU A 318 -3.52 -7.10 15.41
C LEU A 318 -4.08 -5.75 15.88
N LYS A 319 -5.14 -5.76 16.73
CA LYS A 319 -5.67 -4.53 17.34
C LYS A 319 -4.63 -3.81 18.18
N GLN A 320 -3.84 -4.56 18.97
CA GLN A 320 -2.79 -3.97 19.81
C GLN A 320 -1.85 -3.08 18.98
N TYR A 321 -1.41 -3.56 17.81
CA TYR A 321 -0.51 -2.79 16.94
C TYR A 321 -1.25 -1.75 16.08
N TYR A 322 -2.49 -2.04 15.69
CA TYR A 322 -3.33 -1.10 14.98
C TYR A 322 -3.63 0.15 15.81
N ASP A 323 -3.91 -0.02 17.10
CA ASP A 323 -4.26 1.06 18.03
C ASP A 323 -3.06 1.93 18.44
N MET A 324 -1.84 1.54 18.13
CA MET A 324 -0.69 2.39 18.41
C MET A 324 -0.75 3.66 17.56
N PRO A 325 -0.56 4.86 18.18
CA PRO A 325 -0.49 6.09 17.41
C PRO A 325 0.65 6.01 16.39
N ALA A 326 0.40 6.50 15.18
CA ALA A 326 1.38 6.52 14.12
C ALA A 326 1.27 7.80 13.30
N ALA A 327 2.36 8.29 12.78
CA ALA A 327 2.40 9.51 12.00
C ALA A 327 3.41 9.42 10.86
N SER A 328 2.94 9.73 9.67
CA SER A 328 3.75 9.95 8.47
C SER A 328 3.15 11.10 7.66
N PHE A 329 3.75 11.44 6.54
CA PHE A 329 3.16 12.43 5.61
C PHE A 329 1.83 11.92 5.06
N GLY A 330 1.78 10.64 4.67
CA GLY A 330 0.61 10.03 4.02
C GLY A 330 -0.56 9.76 4.95
N CYS A 331 -0.32 9.64 6.26
CA CYS A 331 -1.38 9.32 7.21
C CYS A 331 -1.02 9.71 8.65
N LYS A 332 -2.07 9.87 9.46
CA LYS A 332 -1.97 10.03 10.92
C LYS A 332 -2.97 9.11 11.59
N TRP A 333 -2.49 8.20 12.42
CA TRP A 333 -3.29 7.36 13.31
C TRP A 333 -3.24 7.92 14.71
N MET A 334 -4.40 8.26 15.27
CA MET A 334 -4.50 8.88 16.60
C MET A 334 -4.41 7.87 17.76
N GLY A 335 -4.28 6.57 17.46
CA GLY A 335 -4.45 5.49 18.43
C GLY A 335 -5.93 5.16 18.67
N SER A 336 -6.22 4.23 19.60
CA SER A 336 -7.59 3.81 19.88
C SER A 336 -8.46 5.03 20.18
N ARG A 337 -9.49 5.23 19.35
CA ARG A 337 -10.62 6.08 19.74
C ARG A 337 -11.32 5.32 20.85
N GLY A 338 -11.08 5.72 22.10
CA GLY A 338 -11.78 5.16 23.24
C GLY A 338 -13.24 5.01 22.87
N GLN A 339 -13.80 3.81 23.11
CA GLN A 339 -15.20 3.52 22.86
C GLN A 339 -16.02 4.58 23.58
N GLY A 340 -16.58 5.52 22.81
CA GLY A 340 -17.60 6.43 23.26
C GLY A 340 -18.96 5.78 23.06
#